data_5c4c71cb52636605c0091346d1f3d8aa
#
_entry.id   5c4c71cb52636605c0091346d1f3d8aa
#
_cell.length_a   1.000
_cell.length_b   1.000
_cell.length_c   1.000
_cell.angle_alpha   90.00
_cell.angle_beta   90.00
_cell.angle_gamma   90.00
#
_symmetry.space_group_name_H-M   'P 1'
#
loop_
_entity.id
_entity.type
_entity.pdbx_description
1 polymer ?
#
loop_
_entity_poly.entity_id
_entity_poly.type
_entity_poly.pdbx_seq_one_letter_code
_entity_poly.pdbx_strand_id
1 'polypeptide(L)' 'MEKKTPLYETHLALGGKIVPFAGYLLPVQYGAGVIGEHMAVRKQCGLFDVSHMGEFVLEGEGAEAFLNRVLTNDLGGM' A
#
# COMPACT_ATOMS: atom_id res chain seq x y z
N MET A 1 12.64 14.70 -6.08
CA MET A 1 11.48 14.71 -6.98
C MET A 1 10.65 13.46 -6.76
N GLU A 2 9.38 13.65 -6.53
CA GLU A 2 8.48 12.52 -6.29
C GLU A 2 8.20 11.75 -7.57
N LYS A 3 8.09 10.43 -7.43
CA LYS A 3 7.76 9.53 -8.54
C LYS A 3 6.25 9.37 -8.65
N LYS A 4 5.80 8.98 -9.83
CA LYS A 4 4.40 8.67 -10.08
C LYS A 4 4.23 7.17 -10.21
N THR A 5 3.09 6.66 -9.70
CA THR A 5 2.75 5.24 -9.87
C THR A 5 1.97 5.05 -11.18
N PRO A 6 1.82 3.79 -11.65
CA PRO A 6 1.08 3.53 -12.89
C PRO A 6 -0.34 4.08 -12.91
N LEU A 7 -0.99 4.17 -11.75
CA LEU A 7 -2.37 4.65 -11.67
C LEU A 7 -2.51 6.14 -11.34
N TYR A 8 -1.42 6.90 -11.42
CA TYR A 8 -1.41 8.32 -11.07
C TYR A 8 -2.53 9.09 -11.78
N GLU A 9 -2.62 8.95 -13.10
CA GLU A 9 -3.64 9.66 -13.89
C GLU A 9 -5.04 9.20 -13.50
N THR A 10 -5.22 7.93 -13.18
CA THR A 10 -6.50 7.39 -12.76
C THR A 10 -6.93 8.02 -11.43
N HIS A 11 -6.00 8.18 -10.48
CA HIS A 11 -6.29 8.84 -9.21
C HIS A 11 -6.74 10.27 -9.42
N LEU A 12 -6.07 11.01 -10.30
CA LEU A 12 -6.47 12.38 -10.64
C LEU A 12 -7.86 12.42 -11.24
N ALA A 13 -8.14 11.52 -12.19
CA ALA A 13 -9.43 11.46 -12.86
C ALA A 13 -10.57 11.15 -11.89
N LEU A 14 -10.30 10.38 -10.85
CA LEU A 14 -11.30 10.03 -9.84
C LEU A 14 -11.43 11.05 -8.71
N GLY A 15 -10.69 12.15 -8.78
CA GLY A 15 -10.78 13.21 -7.79
C GLY A 15 -9.92 13.00 -6.55
N GLY A 16 -8.88 12.19 -6.66
CA GLY A 16 -7.97 11.95 -5.56
C GLY A 16 -7.16 13.19 -5.20
N LYS A 17 -6.97 13.44 -3.91
CA LYS A 17 -6.11 14.51 -3.43
C LYS A 17 -4.70 14.00 -3.37
N ILE A 18 -3.88 14.39 -4.34
CA ILE A 18 -2.51 13.90 -4.50
C ILE A 18 -1.56 14.65 -3.58
N VAL A 19 -0.74 13.90 -2.85
CA VAL A 19 0.28 14.46 -1.96
C VAL A 19 1.57 13.66 -2.08
N PRO A 20 2.72 14.23 -1.72
CA PRO A 20 3.97 13.46 -1.62
C PRO A 20 3.88 12.46 -0.48
N PHE A 21 4.19 11.20 -0.76
CA PHE A 21 4.17 10.13 0.24
C PHE A 21 5.24 9.10 -0.12
N ALA A 22 6.20 8.89 0.79
CA ALA A 22 7.27 7.91 0.63
C ALA A 22 8.02 8.03 -0.71
N GLY A 23 8.19 9.24 -1.21
CA GLY A 23 8.89 9.50 -2.47
C GLY A 23 8.01 9.38 -3.70
N TYR A 24 6.70 9.20 -3.54
CA TYR A 24 5.75 9.08 -4.63
C TYR A 24 4.63 10.10 -4.48
N LEU A 25 3.98 10.40 -5.61
CA LEU A 25 2.76 11.22 -5.61
C LEU A 25 1.57 10.27 -5.53
N LEU A 26 0.89 10.28 -4.41
CA LEU A 26 -0.22 9.36 -4.12
C LEU A 26 -1.43 10.12 -3.59
N PRO A 27 -2.64 9.57 -3.80
CA PRO A 27 -3.83 10.19 -3.24
C PRO A 27 -3.93 9.89 -1.74
N VAL A 28 -4.26 10.90 -0.94
CA VAL A 28 -4.49 10.73 0.49
C VAL A 28 -5.97 10.50 0.78
N GLN A 29 -6.85 10.99 -0.10
CA GLN A 29 -8.29 10.80 0.03
C GLN A 29 -8.97 11.12 -1.29
N TYR A 30 -10.23 10.73 -1.39
CA TYR A 30 -11.11 11.05 -2.50
C TYR A 30 -12.29 11.87 -1.99
N GLY A 31 -13.34 11.97 -2.78
CA GLY A 31 -14.48 12.83 -2.45
C GLY A 31 -15.16 12.52 -1.11
N ALA A 32 -15.16 11.26 -0.69
CA ALA A 32 -15.77 10.89 0.59
C ALA A 32 -14.95 11.33 1.81
N GLY A 33 -13.66 11.65 1.62
CA GLY A 33 -12.77 12.04 2.69
C GLY A 33 -12.23 10.86 3.47
N VAL A 34 -11.22 11.13 4.33
CA VAL A 34 -10.52 10.07 5.07
C VAL A 34 -11.46 9.29 5.97
N ILE A 35 -12.33 9.97 6.71
CA ILE A 35 -13.25 9.31 7.63
C ILE A 35 -14.27 8.46 6.86
N GLY A 36 -14.83 9.00 5.77
CA GLY A 36 -15.78 8.25 4.95
C GLY A 36 -15.17 7.01 4.34
N GLU A 37 -13.93 7.10 3.87
CA GLU A 37 -13.23 5.95 3.30
C GLU A 37 -12.92 4.90 4.36
N HIS A 38 -12.51 5.33 5.54
CA HIS A 38 -12.26 4.43 6.66
C HIS A 38 -13.54 3.64 7.00
N MET A 39 -14.67 4.32 7.07
CA MET A 39 -15.94 3.65 7.39
C MET A 39 -16.37 2.69 6.29
N ALA A 40 -16.07 3.01 5.03
CA ALA A 40 -16.36 2.11 3.92
C ALA A 40 -15.59 0.80 4.06
N VAL A 41 -14.31 0.87 4.42
CA VAL A 41 -13.49 -0.34 4.65
C VAL A 41 -14.06 -1.16 5.81
N ARG A 42 -14.48 -0.49 6.88
CA ARG A 42 -14.98 -1.18 8.08
C ARG A 42 -16.36 -1.82 7.86
N LYS A 43 -17.22 -1.20 7.10
CA LYS A 43 -18.62 -1.63 6.94
C LYS A 43 -18.93 -2.28 5.60
N GLN A 44 -18.13 -2.06 4.60
CA GLN A 44 -18.36 -2.56 3.24
C GLN A 44 -17.11 -3.20 2.68
N CYS A 45 -16.39 -2.47 1.82
CA CYS A 45 -15.22 -2.98 1.14
C CYS A 45 -14.33 -1.81 0.74
N GLY A 46 -13.02 -2.03 0.71
CA GLY A 46 -12.08 -1.02 0.26
C GLY A 46 -11.07 -1.59 -0.71
N LEU A 47 -10.70 -0.80 -1.72
CA LEU A 47 -9.66 -1.14 -2.67
C LEU A 47 -8.49 -0.17 -2.48
N PHE A 48 -7.29 -0.70 -2.33
CA PHE A 48 -6.10 0.09 -2.04
C PHE A 48 -5.07 -0.06 -3.15
N ASP A 49 -4.52 1.06 -3.59
CA ASP A 49 -3.39 1.07 -4.51
C ASP A 49 -2.10 1.10 -3.70
N VAL A 50 -1.37 0.01 -3.73
CA VAL A 50 -0.08 -0.11 -3.02
C VAL A 50 1.08 -0.22 -4.01
N SER A 51 0.94 0.35 -5.19
CA SER A 51 1.96 0.28 -6.25
C SER A 51 3.31 0.84 -5.85
N HIS A 52 3.37 1.70 -4.84
CA HIS A 52 4.63 2.27 -4.35
C HIS A 52 5.42 1.30 -3.48
N MET A 53 4.82 0.19 -3.08
CA MET A 53 5.47 -0.79 -2.24
C MET A 53 6.29 -1.78 -3.07
N GLY A 54 7.39 -2.22 -2.52
CA GLY A 54 8.23 -3.21 -3.17
C GLY A 54 7.87 -4.62 -2.74
N GLU A 55 8.29 -5.57 -3.54
CA GLU A 55 8.10 -6.97 -3.22
C GLU A 55 9.44 -7.69 -3.30
N PHE A 56 9.64 -8.62 -2.38
CA PHE A 56 10.84 -9.45 -2.37
C PHE A 56 10.42 -10.92 -2.35
N VAL A 57 11.04 -11.72 -3.21
CA VAL A 57 10.81 -13.16 -3.23
C VAL A 57 12.07 -13.83 -2.70
N LEU A 58 11.92 -14.62 -1.65
CA LEU A 58 13.03 -15.34 -1.04
C LEU A 58 12.75 -16.83 -1.13
N GLU A 59 13.64 -17.58 -1.81
CA GLU A 59 13.43 -19.01 -2.05
C GLU A 59 14.62 -19.82 -1.52
N GLY A 60 14.38 -21.09 -1.22
CA GLY A 60 15.40 -22.00 -0.74
C GLY A 60 15.05 -22.62 0.59
N GLU A 61 15.80 -23.66 0.98
CA GLU A 61 15.50 -24.42 2.20
C GLU A 61 15.57 -23.59 3.48
N GLY A 62 16.45 -22.62 3.54
CA GLY A 62 16.63 -21.78 4.73
C GLY A 62 15.85 -20.47 4.70
N ALA A 63 15.00 -20.23 3.70
CA ALA A 63 14.36 -18.93 3.52
C ALA A 63 13.45 -18.55 4.70
N GLU A 64 12.59 -19.45 5.14
CA GLU A 64 11.69 -19.17 6.27
C GLU A 64 12.47 -18.88 7.55
N ALA A 65 13.46 -19.72 7.87
CA ALA A 65 14.26 -19.53 9.08
C ALA A 65 15.04 -18.22 9.04
N PHE A 66 15.58 -17.85 7.89
CA PHE A 66 16.28 -16.58 7.72
C PHE A 66 15.34 -15.40 7.95
N LEU A 67 14.18 -15.42 7.34
CA LEU A 67 13.21 -14.33 7.51
C LEU A 67 12.72 -14.22 8.95
N ASN A 68 12.49 -15.34 9.62
CA ASN A 68 12.10 -15.33 11.02
C ASN A 68 13.15 -14.68 11.93
N ARG A 69 14.42 -14.76 11.54
CA ARG A 69 15.51 -14.17 12.35
C ARG A 69 15.61 -12.67 12.18
N VAL A 70 15.26 -12.14 11.01
CA VAL A 70 15.47 -10.72 10.70
C VAL A 70 14.17 -9.89 10.76
N LEU A 71 13.01 -10.53 10.70
CA LEU A 71 11.73 -9.81 10.76
C LEU A 71 11.16 -9.83 12.17
N THR A 72 10.26 -8.89 12.43
CA THR A 72 9.64 -8.73 13.75
C THR A 72 8.43 -9.64 13.96
N ASN A 73 7.94 -10.27 12.90
CA ASN A 73 6.79 -11.16 12.98
C ASN A 73 7.22 -12.61 12.80
N ASP A 74 6.42 -13.53 13.33
CA ASP A 74 6.66 -14.97 13.22
C ASP A 74 5.94 -15.51 11.98
N LEU A 75 6.74 -15.99 11.01
CA LEU A 75 6.17 -16.54 9.77
C LEU A 75 5.38 -17.81 10.02
N GLY A 76 5.80 -18.61 11.02
CA GLY A 76 5.11 -19.85 11.34
C GLY A 76 3.71 -19.64 11.88
N GLY A 77 3.42 -18.45 12.41
CA GLY A 77 2.10 -18.11 12.93
C GLY A 77 1.18 -17.44 11.91
N MET A 78 1.67 -17.29 10.68
CA MET A 78 0.91 -16.58 9.64
C MET A 78 0.08 -17.54 8.81
#